data_012d666eb9e6d27c2e022dcb7537a05d
#
_entry.id   012d666eb9e6d27c2e022dcb7537a05d
#
_cell.length_a   1.000
_cell.length_b   1.000
_cell.length_c   1.000
_cell.angle_alpha   90.00
_cell.angle_beta   90.00
_cell.angle_gamma   90.00
#
_symmetry.space_group_name_H-M   'P 1'
#
loop_
_entity.id
_entity.type
_entity.pdbx_description
1 polymer ?
#
loop_
_entity_poly.entity_id
_entity_poly.type
_entity_poly.pdbx_seq_one_letter_code
_entity_poly.pdbx_strand_id
1 'polypeptide(L)'
;MSFRTKRVLMSTPIIAIFEFFLMKYLFLLFGGLDTVYLLLLTLLFVLLNTVPMFFEEKKSRLITRSLDEISVFWIWMSLFFFFDILFICIIGFFVELPFYIIVALLLLVPIITVYSYWHAHRIIVHEKTIELDNINQDINILHLSDVHYGSIRHKKHILDLGNKIKETEGKCDLAIISGDIADGSCVVEEDDFMPLKDVNIPIVFTAGNHDFYPGIENVYNACRKVGIIILDNEGMEFKDLNIFGLTYSFDEIETVSPDELKSFIKEDKVNIINFHVPQNWELFSRLGFDIQLSGHTHGGQFYPVVWIGNMIMYNKGLFKKNIGGHDRYLHVTTGVGSMDYPFRLGTDSELVILKLRKRN
;
A
#
# COMPACT_ATOMS: atom_id res chain seq x y z
N MET A 1 10.62 -5.71 -21.31
CA MET A 1 10.09 -4.41 -20.84
C MET A 1 9.02 -4.73 -19.82
N SER A 2 9.19 -4.30 -18.59
CA SER A 2 8.28 -4.59 -17.49
C SER A 2 6.88 -3.98 -17.70
N PHE A 3 5.91 -4.44 -16.90
CA PHE A 3 4.56 -3.85 -16.89
C PHE A 3 4.61 -2.36 -16.51
N ARG A 4 5.43 -2.00 -15.50
CA ARG A 4 5.64 -0.61 -15.06
C ARG A 4 6.14 0.26 -16.20
N THR A 5 7.20 -0.17 -16.93
CA THR A 5 7.77 0.56 -18.05
C THR A 5 6.74 0.83 -19.14
N LYS A 6 5.94 -0.18 -19.51
CA LYS A 6 4.87 -0.01 -20.51
C LYS A 6 3.85 1.03 -20.04
N ARG A 7 3.38 0.93 -18.79
CA ARG A 7 2.40 1.87 -18.20
C ARG A 7 2.93 3.30 -18.24
N VAL A 8 4.16 3.53 -17.78
CA VAL A 8 4.76 4.87 -17.73
C VAL A 8 4.95 5.45 -19.12
N LEU A 9 5.48 4.69 -20.06
CA LEU A 9 5.65 5.16 -21.44
C LEU A 9 4.32 5.51 -22.12
N MET A 10 3.26 4.73 -21.88
CA MET A 10 1.93 5.03 -22.40
C MET A 10 1.31 6.29 -21.78
N SER A 11 1.57 6.57 -20.51
CA SER A 11 1.07 7.77 -19.83
C SER A 11 1.92 9.02 -20.08
N THR A 12 3.18 8.87 -20.50
CA THR A 12 4.13 9.98 -20.71
C THR A 12 3.58 11.12 -21.58
N PRO A 13 2.94 10.90 -22.73
CA PRO A 13 2.38 12.00 -23.54
C PRO A 13 1.30 12.78 -22.81
N ILE A 14 0.44 12.10 -22.05
CA ILE A 14 -0.63 12.72 -21.27
C ILE A 14 -0.02 13.55 -20.13
N ILE A 15 0.96 12.99 -19.44
CA ILE A 15 1.70 13.69 -18.37
C ILE A 15 2.40 14.93 -18.93
N ALA A 16 3.07 14.83 -20.09
CA ALA A 16 3.74 15.95 -20.72
C ALA A 16 2.78 17.11 -21.06
N ILE A 17 1.62 16.79 -21.62
CA ILE A 17 0.58 17.78 -21.92
C ILE A 17 0.07 18.42 -20.62
N PHE A 18 -0.25 17.62 -19.63
CA PHE A 18 -0.71 18.09 -18.32
C PHE A 18 0.31 19.02 -17.67
N GLU A 19 1.57 18.62 -17.57
CA GLU A 19 2.66 19.39 -16.96
C GLU A 19 2.90 20.71 -17.72
N PHE A 20 2.87 20.70 -19.05
CA PHE A 20 3.02 21.92 -19.86
C PHE A 20 1.94 22.94 -19.52
N PHE A 21 0.67 22.54 -19.51
CA PHE A 21 -0.42 23.46 -19.19
C PHE A 21 -0.41 23.89 -17.73
N LEU A 22 -0.14 22.97 -16.80
CA LEU A 22 -0.03 23.29 -15.38
C LEU A 22 1.03 24.39 -15.15
N MET A 23 2.26 24.19 -15.66
CA MET A 23 3.33 25.18 -15.51
C MET A 23 2.99 26.49 -16.23
N LYS A 24 2.37 26.42 -17.42
CA LYS A 24 1.93 27.62 -18.11
C LYS A 24 0.98 28.46 -17.26
N TYR A 25 -0.02 27.85 -16.61
CA TYR A 25 -0.96 28.56 -15.75
C TYR A 25 -0.31 29.02 -14.44
N LEU A 26 0.56 28.22 -13.82
CA LEU A 26 1.32 28.64 -12.64
C LEU A 26 2.14 29.90 -12.93
N PHE A 27 2.93 29.90 -14.00
CA PHE A 27 3.74 31.05 -14.34
C PHE A 27 2.91 32.25 -14.81
N LEU A 28 1.73 32.02 -15.40
CA LEU A 28 0.83 33.12 -15.81
C LEU A 28 0.39 33.98 -14.61
N LEU A 29 0.21 33.37 -13.43
CA LEU A 29 -0.10 34.10 -12.19
C LEU A 29 1.01 35.07 -11.76
N PHE A 30 2.24 34.89 -12.27
CA PHE A 30 3.42 35.71 -11.97
C PHE A 30 3.93 36.50 -13.17
N GLY A 31 3.10 36.71 -14.19
CA GLY A 31 3.48 37.49 -15.39
C GLY A 31 3.88 36.66 -16.61
N GLY A 32 3.81 35.34 -16.49
CA GLY A 32 4.09 34.41 -17.59
C GLY A 32 5.56 34.00 -17.71
N LEU A 33 5.80 32.97 -18.52
CA LEU A 33 7.13 32.47 -18.90
C LEU A 33 7.12 32.21 -20.40
N ASP A 34 8.27 32.46 -21.06
CA ASP A 34 8.42 32.18 -22.48
C ASP A 34 8.19 30.69 -22.78
N THR A 35 7.54 30.41 -23.93
CA THR A 35 7.15 29.06 -24.32
C THR A 35 8.34 28.10 -24.43
N VAL A 36 9.52 28.58 -24.84
CA VAL A 36 10.72 27.74 -24.93
C VAL A 36 11.13 27.25 -23.56
N TYR A 37 11.13 28.10 -22.55
CA TYR A 37 11.45 27.69 -21.16
C TYR A 37 10.40 26.76 -20.58
N LEU A 38 9.12 26.97 -20.88
CA LEU A 38 8.05 26.04 -20.49
C LEU A 38 8.26 24.65 -21.11
N LEU A 39 8.62 24.56 -22.38
CA LEU A 39 8.93 23.30 -23.04
C LEU A 39 10.15 22.60 -22.44
N LEU A 40 11.20 23.36 -22.12
CA LEU A 40 12.41 22.82 -21.48
C LEU A 40 12.11 22.28 -20.07
N LEU A 41 11.30 22.98 -19.28
CA LEU A 41 10.88 22.51 -17.96
C LEU A 41 10.00 21.27 -18.07
N THR A 42 9.03 21.25 -18.99
CA THR A 42 8.21 20.05 -19.25
C THR A 42 9.07 18.85 -19.62
N LEU A 43 10.01 19.05 -20.55
CA LEU A 43 10.94 17.98 -20.93
C LEU A 43 11.78 17.49 -19.75
N LEU A 44 12.28 18.40 -18.91
CA LEU A 44 13.03 18.03 -17.71
C LEU A 44 12.22 17.14 -16.79
N PHE A 45 10.98 17.50 -16.46
CA PHE A 45 10.14 16.71 -15.55
C PHE A 45 9.72 15.37 -16.16
N VAL A 46 9.43 15.34 -17.46
CA VAL A 46 9.17 14.09 -18.20
C VAL A 46 10.39 13.16 -18.16
N LEU A 47 11.59 13.69 -18.36
CA LEU A 47 12.82 12.89 -18.29
C LEU A 47 13.10 12.41 -16.87
N LEU A 48 12.88 13.24 -15.84
CA LEU A 48 12.99 12.84 -14.44
C LEU A 48 12.03 11.71 -14.08
N ASN A 49 10.83 11.69 -14.64
CA ASN A 49 9.85 10.63 -14.41
C ASN A 49 10.15 9.33 -15.17
N THR A 50 10.80 9.40 -16.34
CA THR A 50 10.95 8.23 -17.20
C THR A 50 12.34 7.60 -17.14
N VAL A 51 13.41 8.42 -17.08
CA VAL A 51 14.79 7.93 -17.21
C VAL A 51 15.22 7.08 -16.01
N PRO A 52 15.00 7.48 -14.73
CA PRO A 52 15.45 6.68 -13.60
C PRO A 52 14.87 5.27 -13.61
N MET A 53 13.59 5.11 -14.00
CA MET A 53 12.88 3.85 -14.05
C MET A 53 13.59 2.79 -14.90
N PHE A 54 14.14 3.16 -16.07
CA PHE A 54 14.86 2.21 -16.92
C PHE A 54 16.14 1.65 -16.29
N PHE A 55 16.73 2.42 -15.38
CA PHE A 55 17.94 1.98 -14.66
C PHE A 55 17.57 1.14 -13.44
N GLU A 56 16.52 1.52 -12.71
CA GLU A 56 16.04 0.81 -11.51
C GLU A 56 15.56 -0.62 -11.85
N GLU A 57 14.95 -0.85 -13.02
CA GLU A 57 14.56 -2.20 -13.47
C GLU A 57 15.75 -3.16 -13.62
N LYS A 58 16.95 -2.64 -13.87
CA LYS A 58 18.15 -3.47 -14.05
C LYS A 58 18.96 -3.59 -12.78
N LYS A 59 19.16 -2.49 -12.11
CA LYS A 59 19.92 -2.40 -10.87
C LYS A 59 19.61 -1.11 -10.15
N SER A 60 19.12 -1.23 -8.93
CA SER A 60 18.86 -0.08 -8.07
C SER A 60 20.15 0.63 -7.67
N ARG A 61 20.21 1.97 -7.83
CA ARG A 61 21.34 2.82 -7.47
C ARG A 61 20.86 4.06 -6.70
N LEU A 62 21.70 4.56 -5.79
CA LEU A 62 21.35 5.75 -5.01
C LEU A 62 20.94 6.95 -5.89
N ILE A 63 21.68 7.21 -6.98
CA ILE A 63 21.41 8.34 -7.88
C ILE A 63 20.05 8.19 -8.56
N THR A 64 19.75 7.02 -9.13
CA THR A 64 18.50 6.77 -9.84
C THR A 64 17.30 6.80 -8.89
N ARG A 65 17.46 6.27 -7.67
CA ARG A 65 16.44 6.38 -6.60
C ARG A 65 16.17 7.82 -6.21
N SER A 66 17.23 8.63 -6.01
CA SER A 66 17.06 10.05 -5.65
C SER A 66 16.37 10.84 -6.76
N LEU A 67 16.64 10.55 -8.03
CA LEU A 67 15.97 11.17 -9.16
C LEU A 67 14.49 10.74 -9.24
N ASP A 68 14.20 9.45 -9.00
CA ASP A 68 12.84 8.93 -8.92
C ASP A 68 12.06 9.61 -7.78
N GLU A 69 12.69 9.76 -6.61
CA GLU A 69 12.10 10.44 -5.46
C GLU A 69 11.79 11.93 -5.76
N ILE A 70 12.70 12.67 -6.40
CA ILE A 70 12.45 14.05 -6.84
C ILE A 70 11.27 14.11 -7.82
N SER A 71 11.22 13.16 -8.76
CA SER A 71 10.13 13.07 -9.72
C SER A 71 8.76 12.86 -9.05
N VAL A 72 8.68 11.91 -8.09
CA VAL A 72 7.40 11.65 -7.42
C VAL A 72 6.97 12.79 -6.51
N PHE A 73 7.89 13.54 -5.90
CA PHE A 73 7.58 14.78 -5.19
C PHE A 73 6.95 15.81 -6.12
N TRP A 74 7.52 16.00 -7.30
CA TRP A 74 6.99 16.94 -8.28
C TRP A 74 5.61 16.51 -8.79
N ILE A 75 5.43 15.26 -9.19
CA ILE A 75 4.14 14.75 -9.68
C ILE A 75 3.04 14.89 -8.61
N TRP A 76 3.38 14.60 -7.34
CA TRP A 76 2.47 14.79 -6.23
C TRP A 76 2.07 16.27 -6.07
N MET A 77 3.03 17.19 -6.08
CA MET A 77 2.75 18.63 -6.04
C MET A 77 1.94 19.09 -7.25
N SER A 78 2.23 18.59 -8.45
CA SER A 78 1.49 18.91 -9.68
C SER A 78 0.01 18.62 -9.56
N LEU A 79 -0.36 17.48 -8.95
CA LEU A 79 -1.76 17.14 -8.70
C LEU A 79 -2.44 18.17 -7.77
N PHE A 80 -1.78 18.57 -6.69
CA PHE A 80 -2.34 19.56 -5.75
C PHE A 80 -2.34 20.98 -6.34
N PHE A 81 -1.29 21.37 -7.07
CA PHE A 81 -1.30 22.64 -7.80
C PHE A 81 -2.44 22.73 -8.82
N PHE A 82 -2.74 21.62 -9.50
CA PHE A 82 -3.88 21.57 -10.42
C PHE A 82 -5.19 21.88 -9.70
N PHE A 83 -5.47 21.22 -8.57
CA PHE A 83 -6.69 21.49 -7.81
C PHE A 83 -6.72 22.88 -7.22
N ASP A 84 -5.58 23.40 -6.78
CA ASP A 84 -5.46 24.73 -6.22
C ASP A 84 -5.70 25.81 -7.28
N ILE A 85 -5.11 25.66 -8.47
CA ILE A 85 -5.37 26.57 -9.59
C ILE A 85 -6.85 26.51 -10.00
N LEU A 86 -7.42 25.30 -10.09
CA LEU A 86 -8.83 25.14 -10.40
C LEU A 86 -9.71 25.85 -9.37
N PHE A 87 -9.40 25.71 -8.09
CA PHE A 87 -10.08 26.42 -7.01
C PHE A 87 -9.94 27.93 -7.14
N ILE A 88 -8.73 28.45 -7.37
CA ILE A 88 -8.44 29.88 -7.61
C ILE A 88 -9.26 30.42 -8.79
N CYS A 89 -9.31 29.68 -9.90
CA CYS A 89 -10.09 30.05 -11.09
C CYS A 89 -11.59 30.10 -10.81
N ILE A 90 -12.13 29.10 -10.11
CA ILE A 90 -13.56 29.04 -9.75
C ILE A 90 -13.94 30.20 -8.83
N ILE A 91 -13.17 30.46 -7.78
CA ILE A 91 -13.46 31.57 -6.85
C ILE A 91 -13.25 32.92 -7.57
N GLY A 92 -12.19 33.03 -8.38
CA GLY A 92 -11.89 34.23 -9.16
C GLY A 92 -12.98 34.62 -10.17
N PHE A 93 -13.85 33.69 -10.56
CA PHE A 93 -15.03 33.98 -11.37
C PHE A 93 -16.09 34.80 -10.60
N PHE A 94 -16.15 34.65 -9.27
CA PHE A 94 -17.15 35.32 -8.42
C PHE A 94 -16.58 36.51 -7.67
N VAL A 95 -15.29 36.46 -7.28
CA VAL A 95 -14.63 37.47 -6.45
C VAL A 95 -13.19 37.68 -6.89
N GLU A 96 -12.73 38.92 -7.02
CA GLU A 96 -11.31 39.20 -7.23
C GLU A 96 -10.49 38.78 -6.00
N LEU A 97 -9.63 37.78 -6.20
CA LEU A 97 -8.73 37.32 -5.15
C LEU A 97 -7.49 38.22 -5.10
N PRO A 98 -7.18 38.82 -3.93
CA PRO A 98 -5.92 39.51 -3.73
C PRO A 98 -4.72 38.63 -4.01
N PHE A 99 -3.68 39.18 -4.64
CA PHE A 99 -2.49 38.41 -5.05
C PHE A 99 -1.84 37.64 -3.87
N TYR A 100 -1.79 38.22 -2.68
CA TYR A 100 -1.23 37.58 -1.49
C TYR A 100 -2.04 36.32 -1.06
N ILE A 101 -3.35 36.29 -1.33
CA ILE A 101 -4.18 35.09 -1.09
C ILE A 101 -3.82 33.98 -2.07
N ILE A 102 -3.65 34.32 -3.37
CA ILE A 102 -3.21 33.36 -4.39
C ILE A 102 -1.86 32.76 -4.01
N VAL A 103 -0.90 33.61 -3.64
CA VAL A 103 0.43 33.16 -3.17
C VAL A 103 0.32 32.26 -1.94
N ALA A 104 -0.51 32.61 -0.96
CA ALA A 104 -0.72 31.81 0.25
C ALA A 104 -1.30 30.43 -0.08
N LEU A 105 -2.28 30.33 -0.98
CA LEU A 105 -2.85 29.09 -1.46
C LEU A 105 -1.79 28.21 -2.13
N LEU A 106 -1.03 28.77 -3.09
CA LEU A 106 0.05 28.03 -3.76
C LEU A 106 1.13 27.54 -2.78
N LEU A 107 1.44 28.29 -1.71
CA LEU A 107 2.40 27.87 -0.69
C LEU A 107 1.88 26.74 0.22
N LEU A 108 0.57 26.51 0.30
CA LEU A 108 0.01 25.36 1.03
C LEU A 108 0.42 24.04 0.37
N VAL A 109 0.57 23.99 -0.96
CA VAL A 109 0.92 22.76 -1.68
C VAL A 109 2.24 22.15 -1.20
N PRO A 110 3.38 22.86 -1.20
CA PRO A 110 4.63 22.29 -0.68
C PRO A 110 4.54 21.95 0.82
N ILE A 111 3.79 22.71 1.63
CA ILE A 111 3.59 22.42 3.06
C ILE A 111 2.84 21.11 3.24
N ILE A 112 1.73 20.93 2.53
CA ILE A 112 0.94 19.67 2.54
C ILE A 112 1.79 18.52 2.03
N THR A 113 2.61 18.74 1.00
CA THR A 113 3.51 17.71 0.44
C THR A 113 4.52 17.23 1.49
N VAL A 114 5.23 18.16 2.16
CA VAL A 114 6.19 17.81 3.21
C VAL A 114 5.52 17.09 4.38
N TYR A 115 4.36 17.57 4.81
CA TYR A 115 3.57 16.90 5.85
C TYR A 115 3.17 15.47 5.43
N SER A 116 2.63 15.32 4.21
CA SER A 116 2.15 14.02 3.70
C SER A 116 3.28 13.00 3.55
N TYR A 117 4.47 13.47 3.12
CA TYR A 117 5.68 12.66 3.06
C TYR A 117 6.13 12.21 4.44
N TRP A 118 6.29 13.14 5.38
CA TRP A 118 6.66 12.83 6.76
C TRP A 118 5.66 11.86 7.42
N HIS A 119 4.36 12.11 7.23
CA HIS A 119 3.30 11.27 7.78
C HIS A 119 3.35 9.85 7.22
N ALA A 120 3.57 9.69 5.92
CA ALA A 120 3.69 8.40 5.26
C ALA A 120 4.88 7.55 5.73
N HIS A 121 5.91 8.17 6.34
CA HIS A 121 7.08 7.47 6.87
C HIS A 121 6.98 7.15 8.38
N ARG A 122 5.86 7.48 9.01
CA ARG A 122 5.58 7.15 10.41
C ARG A 122 4.71 5.91 10.50
N ILE A 123 5.30 4.78 10.89
CA ILE A 123 4.54 3.55 11.13
C ILE A 123 3.85 3.66 12.49
N ILE A 124 2.52 3.65 12.49
CA ILE A 124 1.67 3.75 13.67
C ILE A 124 1.14 2.36 14.01
N VAL A 125 1.13 2.01 15.30
CA VAL A 125 0.56 0.73 15.77
C VAL A 125 -0.85 0.99 16.28
N HIS A 126 -1.82 0.32 15.69
CA HIS A 126 -3.21 0.30 16.13
C HIS A 126 -3.56 -1.05 16.78
N GLU A 127 -4.58 -1.07 17.62
CA GLU A 127 -5.09 -2.28 18.26
C GLU A 127 -6.58 -2.44 17.98
N LYS A 128 -7.02 -3.65 17.66
CA LYS A 128 -8.42 -4.03 17.46
C LYS A 128 -8.69 -5.35 18.18
N THR A 129 -9.88 -5.50 18.75
CA THR A 129 -10.31 -6.74 19.41
C THR A 129 -11.36 -7.43 18.55
N ILE A 130 -11.21 -8.75 18.39
CA ILE A 130 -12.13 -9.65 17.72
C ILE A 130 -12.58 -10.71 18.75
N GLU A 131 -13.89 -10.79 18.99
CA GLU A 131 -14.47 -11.76 19.90
C GLU A 131 -14.99 -12.97 19.12
N LEU A 132 -14.54 -14.17 19.48
CA LEU A 132 -14.80 -15.44 18.80
C LEU A 132 -15.29 -16.49 19.78
N ASP A 133 -16.15 -17.39 19.31
CA ASP A 133 -16.71 -18.46 20.13
C ASP A 133 -15.79 -19.70 20.18
N ASN A 134 -15.01 -19.94 19.11
CA ASN A 134 -14.17 -21.11 18.88
C ASN A 134 -12.68 -20.91 19.20
N ILE A 135 -12.33 -20.00 20.11
CA ILE A 135 -10.97 -19.77 20.57
C ILE A 135 -10.86 -20.15 22.07
N ASN A 136 -9.79 -20.87 22.45
CA ASN A 136 -9.59 -21.37 23.81
C ASN A 136 -8.55 -20.54 24.60
N GLN A 137 -7.71 -19.78 23.91
CA GLN A 137 -6.69 -18.94 24.49
C GLN A 137 -6.64 -17.58 23.77
N ASP A 138 -6.16 -16.57 24.46
CA ASP A 138 -5.89 -15.26 23.88
C ASP A 138 -4.76 -15.34 22.87
N ILE A 139 -4.98 -14.84 21.66
CA ILE A 139 -3.96 -14.78 20.61
C ILE A 139 -3.94 -13.36 20.03
N ASN A 140 -2.73 -12.83 19.85
CA ASN A 140 -2.52 -11.52 19.25
C ASN A 140 -1.79 -11.67 17.93
N ILE A 141 -2.42 -11.27 16.84
CA ILE A 141 -1.86 -11.28 15.48
C ILE A 141 -1.42 -9.86 15.14
N LEU A 142 -0.16 -9.69 14.72
CA LEU A 142 0.30 -8.46 14.08
C LEU A 142 -0.05 -8.53 12.59
N HIS A 143 -1.10 -7.84 12.18
CA HIS A 143 -1.53 -7.78 10.78
C HIS A 143 -0.92 -6.58 10.07
N LEU A 144 -0.32 -6.81 8.92
CA LEU A 144 0.26 -5.80 8.04
C LEU A 144 0.15 -6.24 6.57
N SER A 145 0.24 -5.28 5.66
CA SER A 145 0.29 -5.50 4.21
C SER A 145 0.99 -4.36 3.51
N ASP A 146 1.09 -4.44 2.19
CA ASP A 146 1.47 -3.31 1.34
C ASP A 146 2.74 -2.62 1.84
N VAL A 147 3.79 -3.40 2.08
CA VAL A 147 5.10 -2.88 2.50
C VAL A 147 5.72 -2.07 1.37
N HIS A 148 5.51 -2.52 0.12
CA HIS A 148 5.97 -1.87 -1.09
C HIS A 148 7.47 -1.55 -1.07
N TYR A 149 8.29 -2.58 -0.82
CA TYR A 149 9.72 -2.47 -1.05
C TYR A 149 9.99 -2.16 -2.52
N GLY A 150 10.72 -1.09 -2.79
CA GLY A 150 10.99 -0.63 -4.14
C GLY A 150 12.06 0.44 -4.25
N SER A 151 12.07 1.18 -5.38
CA SER A 151 13.07 2.21 -5.67
C SER A 151 13.09 3.34 -4.63
N ILE A 152 11.93 3.74 -4.11
CA ILE A 152 11.79 4.82 -3.13
C ILE A 152 11.82 4.26 -1.71
N ARG A 153 10.94 3.30 -1.41
CA ARG A 153 10.90 2.61 -0.12
C ARG A 153 11.85 1.40 -0.12
N HIS A 154 13.13 1.69 -0.01
CA HIS A 154 14.20 0.70 -0.13
C HIS A 154 14.61 0.12 1.24
N LYS A 155 15.83 -0.43 1.37
CA LYS A 155 16.39 -1.12 2.57
C LYS A 155 16.14 -0.41 3.90
N LYS A 156 16.15 0.93 3.91
CA LYS A 156 15.85 1.70 5.12
C LYS A 156 14.40 1.47 5.59
N HIS A 157 13.46 1.39 4.67
CA HIS A 157 12.06 1.13 5.00
C HIS A 157 11.86 -0.26 5.63
N ILE A 158 12.55 -1.29 5.10
CA ILE A 158 12.53 -2.64 5.70
C ILE A 158 13.18 -2.64 7.10
N LEU A 159 14.26 -1.87 7.28
CA LEU A 159 14.88 -1.71 8.60
C LEU A 159 13.92 -1.03 9.60
N ASP A 160 13.26 0.05 9.19
CA ASP A 160 12.30 0.77 10.02
C ASP A 160 11.09 -0.14 10.37
N LEU A 161 10.61 -0.93 9.40
CA LEU A 161 9.58 -1.96 9.62
C LEU A 161 10.04 -3.02 10.61
N GLY A 162 11.23 -3.62 10.40
CA GLY A 162 11.78 -4.64 11.30
C GLY A 162 11.92 -4.13 12.74
N ASN A 163 12.41 -2.92 12.92
CA ASN A 163 12.49 -2.27 14.23
C ASN A 163 11.09 -2.08 14.84
N LYS A 164 10.10 -1.68 14.03
CA LYS A 164 8.74 -1.46 14.51
C LYS A 164 8.04 -2.77 14.90
N ILE A 165 8.27 -3.86 14.17
CA ILE A 165 7.80 -5.20 14.57
C ILE A 165 8.42 -5.61 15.89
N LYS A 166 9.74 -5.45 16.06
CA LYS A 166 10.47 -5.76 17.32
C LYS A 166 9.89 -5.02 18.54
N GLU A 167 9.45 -3.77 18.38
CA GLU A 167 8.78 -3.03 19.45
C GLU A 167 7.45 -3.68 19.88
N THR A 168 6.85 -4.52 19.05
CA THR A 168 5.57 -5.19 19.30
C THR A 168 5.71 -6.67 19.68
N GLU A 169 6.89 -7.29 19.58
CA GLU A 169 7.12 -8.73 19.81
C GLU A 169 6.57 -9.23 21.16
N GLY A 170 6.77 -8.46 22.23
CA GLY A 170 6.24 -8.83 23.56
C GLY A 170 4.70 -8.79 23.68
N LYS A 171 4.00 -8.33 22.64
CA LYS A 171 2.54 -8.20 22.61
C LYS A 171 1.87 -9.10 21.56
N CYS A 172 2.64 -9.68 20.65
CA CYS A 172 2.14 -10.43 19.51
C CYS A 172 2.70 -11.86 19.51
N ASP A 173 1.88 -12.80 19.07
CA ASP A 173 2.24 -14.22 18.94
C ASP A 173 2.72 -14.56 17.53
N LEU A 174 2.22 -13.83 16.52
CA LEU A 174 2.40 -14.11 15.11
C LEU A 174 2.26 -12.81 14.31
N ALA A 175 3.04 -12.62 13.25
CA ALA A 175 2.84 -11.58 12.24
C ALA A 175 2.29 -12.18 10.94
N ILE A 176 1.30 -11.52 10.32
CA ILE A 176 0.72 -11.93 9.04
C ILE A 176 0.83 -10.77 8.06
N ILE A 177 1.50 -11.01 6.93
CA ILE A 177 1.64 -10.07 5.82
C ILE A 177 0.63 -10.47 4.74
N SER A 178 -0.35 -9.61 4.48
CA SER A 178 -1.39 -9.81 3.49
C SER A 178 -1.04 -9.21 2.13
N GLY A 179 0.11 -9.61 1.57
CA GLY A 179 0.54 -9.27 0.22
C GLY A 179 1.26 -7.93 0.07
N ASP A 180 1.79 -7.74 -1.13
CA ASP A 180 2.48 -6.55 -1.60
C ASP A 180 3.67 -6.15 -0.70
N ILE A 181 4.55 -7.14 -0.42
CA ILE A 181 5.82 -6.87 0.26
C ILE A 181 6.79 -6.12 -0.68
N ALA A 182 6.69 -6.33 -2.01
CA ALA A 182 7.42 -5.61 -3.04
C ALA A 182 6.48 -4.74 -3.89
N ASP A 183 6.98 -3.64 -4.48
CA ASP A 183 6.19 -2.75 -5.37
C ASP A 183 6.44 -2.97 -6.87
N GLY A 184 7.50 -3.69 -7.21
CA GLY A 184 7.91 -3.98 -8.59
C GLY A 184 8.65 -2.85 -9.28
N SER A 185 9.05 -1.79 -8.57
CA SER A 185 9.79 -0.67 -9.16
C SER A 185 11.29 -0.93 -9.29
N CYS A 186 11.82 -1.89 -8.55
CA CYS A 186 13.20 -2.35 -8.65
C CYS A 186 13.30 -3.88 -8.54
N VAL A 187 14.49 -4.41 -8.81
CA VAL A 187 14.79 -5.83 -8.58
C VAL A 187 14.78 -6.10 -7.07
N VAL A 188 14.24 -7.25 -6.67
CA VAL A 188 14.35 -7.77 -5.31
C VAL A 188 15.52 -8.75 -5.26
N GLU A 189 16.52 -8.42 -4.44
CA GLU A 189 17.66 -9.29 -4.15
C GLU A 189 17.41 -10.09 -2.87
N GLU A 190 18.00 -11.27 -2.75
CA GLU A 190 17.78 -12.15 -1.59
C GLU A 190 18.08 -11.48 -0.23
N ASP A 191 19.02 -10.52 -0.20
CA ASP A 191 19.43 -9.82 1.04
C ASP A 191 18.57 -8.60 1.39
N ASP A 192 17.57 -8.28 0.57
CA ASP A 192 16.83 -7.03 0.76
C ASP A 192 15.93 -7.02 2.01
N PHE A 193 15.48 -8.20 2.43
CA PHE A 193 14.65 -8.35 3.63
C PHE A 193 15.43 -8.75 4.89
N MET A 194 16.79 -8.77 4.83
CA MET A 194 17.63 -9.16 5.98
C MET A 194 17.31 -8.46 7.31
N PRO A 195 16.85 -7.18 7.35
CA PRO A 195 16.44 -6.57 8.61
C PRO A 195 15.28 -7.28 9.33
N LEU A 196 14.49 -8.11 8.62
CA LEU A 196 13.40 -8.89 9.22
C LEU A 196 13.89 -10.20 9.86
N LYS A 197 15.13 -10.64 9.59
CA LYS A 197 15.68 -11.90 10.11
C LYS A 197 15.74 -11.96 11.64
N ASP A 198 15.95 -10.80 12.26
CA ASP A 198 16.11 -10.71 13.73
C ASP A 198 14.77 -10.49 14.44
N VAL A 199 13.64 -10.65 13.79
CA VAL A 199 12.31 -10.65 14.38
C VAL A 199 12.06 -12.02 15.01
N ASN A 200 11.67 -12.04 16.31
CA ASN A 200 11.57 -13.29 17.08
C ASN A 200 10.18 -13.95 17.03
N ILE A 201 9.16 -13.29 16.50
CA ILE A 201 7.84 -13.91 16.25
C ILE A 201 7.80 -14.50 14.84
N PRO A 202 7.07 -15.61 14.62
CA PRO A 202 6.86 -16.13 13.27
C PRO A 202 6.22 -15.07 12.37
N ILE A 203 6.69 -14.98 11.12
CA ILE A 203 6.10 -14.11 10.10
C ILE A 203 5.54 -15.00 9.00
N VAL A 204 4.28 -14.81 8.66
CA VAL A 204 3.58 -15.51 7.58
C VAL A 204 3.29 -14.52 6.46
N PHE A 205 3.49 -14.92 5.22
CA PHE A 205 3.29 -14.09 4.03
C PHE A 205 2.47 -14.82 2.97
N THR A 206 1.55 -14.11 2.34
CA THR A 206 0.83 -14.53 1.14
C THR A 206 0.96 -13.44 0.10
N ALA A 207 1.28 -13.77 -1.14
CA ALA A 207 1.58 -12.78 -2.17
C ALA A 207 0.35 -11.98 -2.60
N GLY A 208 0.57 -10.67 -2.82
CA GLY A 208 -0.34 -9.75 -3.48
C GLY A 208 0.01 -9.56 -4.96
N ASN A 209 -0.68 -8.62 -5.62
CA ASN A 209 -0.49 -8.42 -7.06
C ASN A 209 0.85 -7.75 -7.42
N HIS A 210 1.40 -6.90 -6.56
CA HIS A 210 2.67 -6.24 -6.83
C HIS A 210 3.88 -7.16 -6.69
N ASP A 211 3.77 -8.23 -5.90
CA ASP A 211 4.87 -9.18 -5.69
C ASP A 211 5.27 -9.95 -6.96
N PHE A 212 4.37 -10.02 -7.94
CA PHE A 212 4.64 -10.66 -9.24
C PHE A 212 5.48 -9.78 -10.19
N TYR A 213 5.48 -8.45 -10.01
CA TYR A 213 6.15 -7.54 -10.95
C TYR A 213 7.68 -7.66 -10.95
N PRO A 214 8.38 -7.81 -9.79
CA PRO A 214 9.82 -8.04 -9.78
C PRO A 214 10.20 -9.51 -10.01
N GLY A 215 9.20 -10.37 -10.22
CA GLY A 215 9.33 -11.83 -10.30
C GLY A 215 9.10 -12.47 -8.94
N ILE A 216 8.01 -13.23 -8.83
CA ILE A 216 7.53 -13.80 -7.56
C ILE A 216 8.59 -14.66 -6.86
N GLU A 217 9.38 -15.45 -7.61
CA GLU A 217 10.45 -16.27 -7.03
C GLU A 217 11.57 -15.45 -6.39
N ASN A 218 11.86 -14.25 -6.90
CA ASN A 218 12.84 -13.35 -6.25
C ASN A 218 12.32 -12.90 -4.88
N VAL A 219 11.04 -12.55 -4.79
CA VAL A 219 10.36 -12.17 -3.54
C VAL A 219 10.35 -13.35 -2.57
N TYR A 220 9.94 -14.54 -3.04
CA TYR A 220 9.91 -15.74 -2.21
C TYR A 220 11.29 -16.14 -1.69
N ASN A 221 12.34 -16.03 -2.52
CA ASN A 221 13.71 -16.34 -2.09
C ASN A 221 14.19 -15.36 -1.00
N ALA A 222 13.91 -14.07 -1.15
CA ALA A 222 14.22 -13.07 -0.12
C ALA A 222 13.45 -13.34 1.18
N CYS A 223 12.17 -13.72 1.10
CA CYS A 223 11.35 -14.11 2.26
C CYS A 223 11.90 -15.35 2.95
N ARG A 224 12.18 -16.42 2.20
CA ARG A 224 12.76 -17.69 2.74
C ARG A 224 14.09 -17.47 3.45
N LYS A 225 14.94 -16.59 2.91
CA LYS A 225 16.26 -16.29 3.47
C LYS A 225 16.21 -15.70 4.88
N VAL A 226 15.14 -15.01 5.20
CA VAL A 226 14.92 -14.41 6.53
C VAL A 226 13.97 -15.19 7.41
N GLY A 227 13.52 -16.37 6.95
CA GLY A 227 12.65 -17.27 7.72
C GLY A 227 11.16 -16.91 7.70
N ILE A 228 10.71 -16.10 6.75
CA ILE A 228 9.28 -15.83 6.53
C ILE A 228 8.62 -17.09 5.94
N ILE A 229 7.51 -17.51 6.54
CA ILE A 229 6.70 -18.65 6.11
C ILE A 229 5.79 -18.17 4.98
N ILE A 230 5.95 -18.76 3.80
CA ILE A 230 5.15 -18.43 2.62
C ILE A 230 3.95 -19.37 2.55
N LEU A 231 2.75 -18.83 2.43
CA LEU A 231 1.53 -19.59 2.13
C LEU A 231 1.08 -19.23 0.71
N ASP A 232 1.44 -20.10 -0.23
CA ASP A 232 1.11 -19.96 -1.66
C ASP A 232 0.02 -20.96 -2.03
N ASN A 233 -1.24 -20.59 -1.79
CA ASN A 233 -2.41 -21.46 -1.85
C ASN A 233 -2.28 -22.68 -0.91
N GLU A 234 -1.68 -22.42 0.23
CA GLU A 234 -1.38 -23.42 1.25
C GLU A 234 -1.89 -22.95 2.62
N GLY A 235 -2.01 -23.90 3.53
CA GLY A 235 -2.43 -23.62 4.89
C GLY A 235 -1.44 -24.04 5.95
N MET A 236 -1.57 -23.43 7.13
CA MET A 236 -0.82 -23.80 8.33
C MET A 236 -1.68 -23.70 9.57
N GLU A 237 -1.31 -24.43 10.61
CA GLU A 237 -1.88 -24.28 11.94
C GLU A 237 -0.91 -23.55 12.86
N PHE A 238 -1.47 -22.66 13.68
CA PHE A 238 -0.73 -21.99 14.76
C PHE A 238 -1.63 -21.82 15.98
N LYS A 239 -1.33 -22.53 17.07
CA LYS A 239 -2.21 -22.57 18.26
C LYS A 239 -3.64 -22.96 17.87
N ASP A 240 -4.63 -22.14 18.25
CA ASP A 240 -6.05 -22.33 17.88
C ASP A 240 -6.40 -21.78 16.49
N LEU A 241 -5.42 -21.34 15.71
CA LEU A 241 -5.65 -20.80 14.37
C LEU A 241 -5.40 -21.82 13.30
N ASN A 242 -6.25 -21.82 12.28
CA ASN A 242 -6.11 -22.53 11.01
C ASN A 242 -6.06 -21.45 9.91
N ILE A 243 -4.88 -21.21 9.33
CA ILE A 243 -4.61 -20.06 8.46
C ILE A 243 -4.39 -20.58 7.05
N PHE A 244 -5.15 -20.07 6.08
CA PHE A 244 -4.97 -20.33 4.65
C PHE A 244 -4.51 -19.06 3.94
N GLY A 245 -3.42 -19.16 3.17
CA GLY A 245 -2.94 -18.08 2.31
C GLY A 245 -3.44 -18.29 0.89
N LEU A 246 -4.36 -17.44 0.43
CA LEU A 246 -4.84 -17.44 -0.95
C LEU A 246 -4.02 -16.43 -1.75
N THR A 247 -3.15 -16.93 -2.63
CA THR A 247 -2.28 -16.09 -3.47
C THR A 247 -3.09 -15.36 -4.53
N TYR A 248 -2.75 -14.10 -4.78
CA TYR A 248 -3.37 -13.30 -5.83
C TYR A 248 -3.14 -13.92 -7.21
N SER A 249 -4.16 -13.92 -8.06
CA SER A 249 -4.07 -14.33 -9.47
C SER A 249 -4.53 -13.20 -10.39
N PHE A 250 -3.82 -13.00 -11.50
CA PHE A 250 -4.25 -12.10 -12.59
C PHE A 250 -5.24 -12.77 -13.54
N ASP A 251 -5.34 -14.09 -13.49
CA ASP A 251 -6.30 -14.84 -14.28
C ASP A 251 -7.66 -14.81 -13.58
N GLU A 252 -8.74 -14.69 -14.35
CA GLU A 252 -10.12 -14.77 -13.83
C GLU A 252 -10.48 -16.18 -13.32
N ILE A 253 -9.62 -17.17 -13.61
CA ILE A 253 -9.78 -18.54 -13.15
C ILE A 253 -9.35 -18.59 -11.69
N GLU A 254 -10.26 -18.98 -10.81
CA GLU A 254 -9.96 -19.24 -9.40
C GLU A 254 -8.85 -20.30 -9.31
N THR A 255 -7.71 -19.92 -8.73
CA THR A 255 -6.55 -20.83 -8.56
C THR A 255 -6.83 -21.94 -7.56
N VAL A 256 -7.76 -21.69 -6.62
CA VAL A 256 -8.24 -22.65 -5.61
C VAL A 256 -9.76 -22.66 -5.65
N SER A 257 -10.35 -23.83 -5.83
CA SER A 257 -11.80 -23.97 -5.91
C SER A 257 -12.48 -23.76 -4.54
N PRO A 258 -13.77 -23.35 -4.52
CA PRO A 258 -14.54 -23.24 -3.27
C PRO A 258 -14.58 -24.54 -2.47
N ASP A 259 -14.59 -25.70 -3.12
CA ASP A 259 -14.61 -27.01 -2.46
C ASP A 259 -13.26 -27.31 -1.78
N GLU A 260 -12.13 -26.94 -2.39
CA GLU A 260 -10.81 -27.05 -1.78
C GLU A 260 -10.69 -26.13 -0.58
N LEU A 261 -11.13 -24.86 -0.68
CA LEU A 261 -11.16 -23.93 0.45
C LEU A 261 -12.03 -24.46 1.60
N LYS A 262 -13.18 -25.06 1.27
CA LYS A 262 -14.07 -25.66 2.26
C LYS A 262 -13.44 -26.87 2.94
N SER A 263 -12.67 -27.68 2.22
CA SER A 263 -11.99 -28.85 2.78
C SER A 263 -10.91 -28.49 3.81
N PHE A 264 -10.42 -27.27 3.75
CA PHE A 264 -9.42 -26.75 4.69
C PHE A 264 -10.01 -26.33 6.05
N ILE A 265 -11.32 -26.11 6.14
CA ILE A 265 -11.98 -25.63 7.36
C ILE A 265 -11.91 -26.66 8.48
N LYS A 266 -11.58 -26.18 9.69
CA LYS A 266 -11.55 -26.98 10.92
C LYS A 266 -12.54 -26.42 11.93
N GLU A 267 -13.49 -27.25 12.38
CA GLU A 267 -14.58 -26.81 13.27
C GLU A 267 -14.08 -26.39 14.67
N ASP A 268 -12.97 -26.98 15.13
CA ASP A 268 -12.38 -26.76 16.43
C ASP A 268 -11.35 -25.61 16.46
N LYS A 269 -11.17 -24.89 15.35
CA LYS A 269 -10.21 -23.80 15.21
C LYS A 269 -10.83 -22.53 14.64
N VAL A 270 -10.16 -21.41 14.86
CA VAL A 270 -10.44 -20.14 14.19
C VAL A 270 -9.87 -20.21 12.77
N ASN A 271 -10.74 -20.22 11.78
CA ASN A 271 -10.35 -20.31 10.37
C ASN A 271 -10.10 -18.92 9.80
N ILE A 272 -8.87 -18.65 9.41
CA ILE A 272 -8.43 -17.37 8.84
C ILE A 272 -8.06 -17.57 7.38
N ILE A 273 -8.58 -16.71 6.50
CA ILE A 273 -8.09 -16.57 5.13
C ILE A 273 -7.28 -15.30 5.01
N ASN A 274 -6.01 -15.45 4.61
CA ASN A 274 -5.12 -14.35 4.27
C ASN A 274 -5.19 -14.14 2.75
N PHE A 275 -5.90 -13.11 2.30
CA PHE A 275 -6.07 -12.78 0.89
C PHE A 275 -5.88 -11.28 0.69
N HIS A 276 -4.95 -10.91 -0.18
CA HIS A 276 -4.53 -9.53 -0.35
C HIS A 276 -5.69 -8.55 -0.65
N VAL A 277 -6.61 -8.92 -1.54
CA VAL A 277 -7.71 -8.07 -1.97
C VAL A 277 -8.94 -8.26 -1.05
N PRO A 278 -9.60 -7.18 -0.57
CA PRO A 278 -10.77 -7.29 0.31
C PRO A 278 -12.05 -7.61 -0.48
N GLN A 279 -12.01 -8.71 -1.24
CA GLN A 279 -13.11 -9.23 -2.05
C GLN A 279 -13.52 -10.61 -1.55
N ASN A 280 -14.67 -11.10 -2.01
CA ASN A 280 -15.19 -12.45 -1.74
C ASN A 280 -15.41 -12.76 -0.24
N TRP A 281 -15.45 -11.75 0.65
CA TRP A 281 -15.62 -11.96 2.09
C TRP A 281 -16.87 -12.79 2.44
N GLU A 282 -18.01 -12.46 1.84
CA GLU A 282 -19.25 -13.20 2.07
C GLU A 282 -19.16 -14.67 1.58
N LEU A 283 -18.45 -14.92 0.48
CA LEU A 283 -18.19 -16.28 -0.02
C LEU A 283 -17.32 -17.04 0.99
N PHE A 284 -16.17 -16.50 1.37
CA PHE A 284 -15.27 -17.14 2.33
C PHE A 284 -15.94 -17.40 3.68
N SER A 285 -16.76 -16.44 4.13
CA SER A 285 -17.54 -16.59 5.36
C SER A 285 -18.55 -17.74 5.29
N ARG A 286 -19.21 -17.93 4.14
CA ARG A 286 -20.16 -19.06 3.91
C ARG A 286 -19.45 -20.41 3.79
N LEU A 287 -18.19 -20.43 3.35
CA LEU A 287 -17.36 -21.62 3.32
C LEU A 287 -16.89 -22.04 4.71
N GLY A 288 -16.88 -21.12 5.70
CA GLY A 288 -16.53 -21.41 7.09
C GLY A 288 -15.38 -20.58 7.65
N PHE A 289 -14.77 -19.66 6.88
CA PHE A 289 -13.75 -18.77 7.40
C PHE A 289 -14.34 -17.75 8.37
N ASP A 290 -13.73 -17.60 9.55
CA ASP A 290 -14.15 -16.68 10.60
C ASP A 290 -13.64 -15.27 10.36
N ILE A 291 -12.39 -15.16 9.83
CA ILE A 291 -11.69 -13.91 9.62
C ILE A 291 -11.05 -13.91 8.22
N GLN A 292 -11.25 -12.83 7.48
CA GLN A 292 -10.44 -12.49 6.31
C GLN A 292 -9.49 -11.35 6.67
N LEU A 293 -8.20 -11.50 6.30
CA LEU A 293 -7.17 -10.47 6.42
C LEU A 293 -6.80 -9.97 5.02
N SER A 294 -6.84 -8.66 4.81
CA SER A 294 -6.60 -8.03 3.51
C SER A 294 -5.91 -6.68 3.63
N GLY A 295 -5.31 -6.23 2.53
CA GLY A 295 -4.73 -4.91 2.32
C GLY A 295 -5.21 -4.27 1.03
N HIS A 296 -4.30 -3.99 0.09
CA HIS A 296 -4.53 -3.57 -1.30
C HIS A 296 -5.08 -2.15 -1.48
N THR A 297 -5.98 -1.69 -0.65
CA THR A 297 -6.72 -0.43 -0.84
C THR A 297 -5.94 0.80 -0.38
N HIS A 298 -4.90 0.61 0.44
CA HIS A 298 -4.20 1.68 1.17
C HIS A 298 -5.13 2.62 1.94
N GLY A 299 -6.40 2.21 2.16
CA GLY A 299 -7.44 3.07 2.69
C GLY A 299 -7.74 4.28 1.80
N GLY A 300 -7.36 4.25 0.50
CA GLY A 300 -7.44 5.36 -0.45
C GLY A 300 -6.30 6.37 -0.32
N GLN A 301 -5.36 6.19 0.60
CA GLN A 301 -4.08 6.90 0.80
C GLN A 301 -4.22 8.42 1.03
N PHE A 302 -5.04 9.16 0.25
CA PHE A 302 -5.21 10.60 0.39
C PHE A 302 -6.64 11.08 0.04
N TYR A 303 -7.04 12.21 0.60
CA TYR A 303 -8.30 12.85 0.25
C TYR A 303 -8.24 13.46 -1.16
N PRO A 304 -9.35 13.37 -1.98
CA PRO A 304 -10.66 12.83 -1.64
C PRO A 304 -10.81 11.31 -1.84
N VAL A 305 -9.76 10.59 -2.29
CA VAL A 305 -9.82 9.15 -2.61
C VAL A 305 -10.23 8.31 -1.39
N VAL A 306 -9.81 8.72 -0.18
CA VAL A 306 -10.25 8.08 1.08
C VAL A 306 -11.77 8.09 1.23
N TRP A 307 -12.43 9.21 0.93
CA TRP A 307 -13.89 9.30 1.02
C TRP A 307 -14.58 8.42 -0.02
N ILE A 308 -14.11 8.48 -1.27
CA ILE A 308 -14.66 7.68 -2.36
C ILE A 308 -14.52 6.19 -2.04
N GLY A 309 -13.32 5.74 -1.63
CA GLY A 309 -13.08 4.36 -1.25
C GLY A 309 -14.00 3.85 -0.14
N ASN A 310 -14.20 4.66 0.92
CA ASN A 310 -15.11 4.31 2.01
C ASN A 310 -16.58 4.19 1.58
N MET A 311 -16.97 4.81 0.46
CA MET A 311 -18.35 4.75 -0.04
C MET A 311 -18.61 3.53 -0.94
N ILE A 312 -17.59 3.00 -1.62
CA ILE A 312 -17.78 2.01 -2.69
C ILE A 312 -17.22 0.62 -2.38
N MET A 313 -16.39 0.48 -1.34
CA MET A 313 -15.73 -0.79 -0.99
C MET A 313 -15.44 -0.93 0.50
N TYR A 314 -15.02 -2.13 0.92
CA TYR A 314 -14.38 -2.34 2.22
C TYR A 314 -12.97 -1.74 2.17
N ASN A 315 -12.85 -0.45 2.47
CA ASN A 315 -11.65 0.31 2.19
C ASN A 315 -10.60 0.20 3.31
N LYS A 316 -11.01 0.28 4.58
CA LYS A 316 -10.09 0.17 5.72
C LYS A 316 -10.81 -0.13 7.04
N GLY A 317 -10.14 -0.85 7.93
CA GLY A 317 -10.61 -1.11 9.29
C GLY A 317 -11.20 -2.49 9.49
N LEU A 318 -11.84 -2.69 10.62
CA LEU A 318 -12.45 -3.96 11.01
C LEU A 318 -13.96 -3.92 10.72
N PHE A 319 -14.41 -4.83 9.89
CA PHE A 319 -15.81 -5.05 9.55
C PHE A 319 -16.32 -6.33 10.20
N LYS A 320 -17.59 -6.31 10.61
CA LYS A 320 -18.27 -7.44 11.23
C LYS A 320 -19.64 -7.62 10.58
N LYS A 321 -19.99 -8.86 10.24
CA LYS A 321 -21.32 -9.25 9.76
C LYS A 321 -21.72 -10.59 10.37
N ASN A 322 -23.01 -10.78 10.61
CA ASN A 322 -23.55 -12.10 10.89
C ASN A 322 -23.88 -12.80 9.56
N ILE A 323 -23.20 -13.91 9.30
CA ILE A 323 -23.36 -14.71 8.08
C ILE A 323 -23.59 -16.17 8.49
N GLY A 324 -24.73 -16.72 8.15
CA GLY A 324 -25.09 -18.10 8.50
C GLY A 324 -25.27 -18.33 10.01
N GLY A 325 -25.63 -17.30 10.78
CA GLY A 325 -25.78 -17.38 12.23
C GLY A 325 -24.50 -17.15 13.03
N HIS A 326 -23.35 -16.95 12.36
CA HIS A 326 -22.05 -16.73 12.97
C HIS A 326 -21.54 -15.33 12.69
N ASP A 327 -20.87 -14.72 13.66
CA ASP A 327 -20.15 -13.45 13.48
C ASP A 327 -18.88 -13.69 12.65
N ARG A 328 -18.77 -13.00 11.52
CA ARG A 328 -17.65 -13.07 10.59
C ARG A 328 -16.97 -11.72 10.49
N TYR A 329 -15.67 -11.74 10.31
CA TYR A 329 -14.84 -10.54 10.34
C TYR A 329 -14.03 -10.38 9.06
N LEU A 330 -13.89 -9.14 8.61
CA LEU A 330 -12.92 -8.73 7.60
C LEU A 330 -12.10 -7.60 8.18
N HIS A 331 -10.78 -7.75 8.19
CA HIS A 331 -9.88 -6.64 8.51
C HIS A 331 -9.11 -6.22 7.27
N VAL A 332 -9.25 -4.95 6.90
CA VAL A 332 -8.52 -4.32 5.79
C VAL A 332 -7.56 -3.29 6.37
N THR A 333 -6.27 -3.56 6.27
CA THR A 333 -5.25 -2.60 6.73
C THR A 333 -4.96 -1.55 5.66
N THR A 334 -4.56 -0.36 6.10
CA THR A 334 -4.11 0.71 5.19
C THR A 334 -2.69 0.50 4.68
N GLY A 335 -2.01 -0.54 5.14
CA GLY A 335 -0.66 -0.90 4.70
C GLY A 335 0.45 -0.09 5.37
N VAL A 336 1.66 -0.64 5.32
CA VAL A 336 2.89 -0.05 5.87
C VAL A 336 3.53 0.93 4.89
N GLY A 337 3.54 0.57 3.61
CA GLY A 337 4.07 1.36 2.51
C GLY A 337 3.08 2.36 1.93
N SER A 338 3.21 2.65 0.66
CA SER A 338 2.31 3.53 -0.09
C SER A 338 2.28 3.07 -1.54
N MET A 339 1.12 3.14 -2.16
CA MET A 339 0.97 2.86 -3.58
C MET A 339 1.63 3.97 -4.41
N ASP A 340 2.48 3.64 -5.33
CA ASP A 340 3.20 4.50 -6.28
C ASP A 340 3.96 5.69 -5.64
N TYR A 341 3.33 6.48 -4.77
CA TYR A 341 3.88 7.72 -4.20
C TYR A 341 3.98 7.66 -2.68
N PRO A 342 5.15 8.04 -2.08
CA PRO A 342 5.38 7.92 -0.64
C PRO A 342 4.72 9.06 0.16
N PHE A 343 3.43 9.31 -0.08
CA PHE A 343 2.66 10.38 0.56
C PHE A 343 1.35 9.85 1.12
N ARG A 344 0.96 10.27 2.32
CA ARG A 344 -0.33 9.94 2.93
C ARG A 344 -0.98 11.19 3.51
N LEU A 345 -2.26 11.41 3.15
CA LEU A 345 -3.08 12.50 3.65
C LEU A 345 -4.51 12.00 3.96
N GLY A 346 -4.69 11.44 5.16
CA GLY A 346 -5.98 10.90 5.60
C GLY A 346 -5.98 9.41 5.93
N THR A 347 -4.82 8.73 5.77
CA THR A 347 -4.59 7.38 6.26
C THR A 347 -3.20 7.28 6.86
N ASP A 348 -3.00 6.35 7.79
CA ASP A 348 -1.72 6.06 8.42
C ASP A 348 -0.93 5.00 7.62
N SER A 349 0.38 5.00 7.73
CA SER A 349 1.19 3.79 7.56
C SER A 349 1.05 2.99 8.85
N GLU A 350 0.49 1.78 8.80
CA GLU A 350 0.08 1.10 10.04
C GLU A 350 0.54 -0.35 10.17
N LEU A 351 0.71 -0.76 11.43
CA LEU A 351 0.67 -2.13 11.89
C LEU A 351 -0.54 -2.28 12.80
N VAL A 352 -1.30 -3.36 12.69
CA VAL A 352 -2.50 -3.56 13.51
C VAL A 352 -2.39 -4.82 14.34
N ILE A 353 -2.44 -4.67 15.68
CA ILE A 353 -2.52 -5.80 16.60
C ILE A 353 -4.00 -6.21 16.70
N LEU A 354 -4.32 -7.35 16.10
CA LEU A 354 -5.63 -7.99 16.23
C LEU A 354 -5.62 -8.90 17.45
N LYS A 355 -6.34 -8.50 18.48
CA LYS A 355 -6.49 -9.25 19.73
C LYS A 355 -7.68 -10.20 19.62
N LEU A 356 -7.41 -11.48 19.38
CA LEU A 356 -8.44 -12.51 19.33
C LEU A 356 -8.76 -12.96 20.76
N ARG A 357 -10.02 -12.87 21.14
CA ARG A 357 -10.48 -13.15 22.50
C ARG A 357 -11.71 -14.05 22.46
N LYS A 358 -11.86 -14.89 23.50
CA LYS A 358 -13.08 -15.66 23.68
C LYS A 358 -14.25 -14.72 23.96
N ARG A 359 -15.38 -14.94 23.29
CA ARG A 359 -16.59 -14.23 23.63
C ARG A 359 -17.10 -14.66 25.00
N ASN A 360 -17.41 -13.70 25.86
CA ASN A 360 -17.97 -13.92 27.21
C ASN A 360 -19.46 -14.27 27.16
#